data_4b3ffb034389c355951023563f3cbef0
#
_entry.id   4b3ffb034389c355951023563f3cbef0
#
_cell.length_a   1.000
_cell.length_b   1.000
_cell.length_c   1.000
_cell.angle_alpha   90.00
_cell.angle_beta   90.00
_cell.angle_gamma   90.00
#
_symmetry.space_group_name_H-M   'P 1'
#
loop_
_entity.id
_entity.type
_entity.pdbx_description
1 polymer ?
#
loop_
_entity_poly.entity_id
_entity_poly.type
_entity_poly.pdbx_seq_one_letter_code
_entity_poly.pdbx_strand_id
1 'polypeptide(L)'
;FPKEEKYSLTDQIRRSSRSVCANLAESYRKRKYINHFINKLTYCDAENSETNVWLEFSFEWGYISRDIHLDLKLKNEEVGKLINYMINNPEKFGV
;
A
#
# COMPACT_ATOMS: atom_id res chain seq x y z
N PHE A 1 -15.86 -2.41 -21.44
CA PHE A 1 -14.57 -1.74 -21.25
C PHE A 1 -13.47 -2.43 -22.03
N PRO A 2 -12.50 -1.67 -22.56
CA PRO A 2 -11.37 -2.27 -23.25
C PRO A 2 -10.55 -3.18 -22.33
N LYS A 3 -10.11 -4.32 -22.85
CA LYS A 3 -9.26 -5.26 -22.11
C LYS A 3 -7.96 -4.59 -21.64
N GLU A 4 -7.43 -3.69 -22.44
CA GLU A 4 -6.20 -2.95 -22.15
C GLU A 4 -6.33 -2.14 -20.86
N GLU A 5 -7.48 -1.53 -20.63
CA GLU A 5 -7.73 -0.73 -19.43
C GLU A 5 -7.78 -1.60 -18.18
N LYS A 6 -8.43 -2.76 -18.27
CA LYS A 6 -8.46 -3.73 -17.16
C LYS A 6 -7.07 -4.23 -16.81
N TYR A 7 -6.25 -4.55 -17.82
CA TYR A 7 -4.87 -4.97 -17.60
C TYR A 7 -4.02 -3.86 -17.01
N SER A 8 -4.20 -2.63 -17.50
CA SER A 8 -3.50 -1.46 -16.96
C SER A 8 -3.80 -1.25 -15.47
N LEU A 9 -5.06 -1.35 -15.06
CA LEU A 9 -5.46 -1.25 -13.66
C LEU A 9 -4.86 -2.38 -12.82
N THR A 10 -4.90 -3.61 -13.33
CA THR A 10 -4.31 -4.77 -12.65
C THR A 10 -2.80 -4.57 -12.44
N ASP A 11 -2.11 -4.07 -13.45
CA ASP A 11 -0.68 -3.80 -13.35
C ASP A 11 -0.39 -2.70 -12.33
N GLN A 12 -1.20 -1.63 -12.29
CA GLN A 12 -1.03 -0.57 -11.29
C GLN A 12 -1.23 -1.09 -9.87
N ILE A 13 -2.23 -1.92 -9.65
CA ILE A 13 -2.47 -2.54 -8.34
C ILE A 13 -1.30 -3.43 -7.93
N ARG A 14 -0.80 -4.25 -8.83
CA ARG A 14 0.37 -5.10 -8.58
C ARG A 14 1.61 -4.27 -8.26
N ARG A 15 1.87 -3.24 -9.06
CA ARG A 15 3.01 -2.37 -8.87
C ARG A 15 2.97 -1.66 -7.52
N SER A 16 1.86 -1.02 -7.20
CA SER A 16 1.75 -0.27 -5.95
C SER A 16 1.78 -1.19 -4.72
N SER A 17 1.12 -2.34 -4.76
CA SER A 17 1.15 -3.28 -3.64
C SER A 17 2.54 -3.89 -3.41
N ARG A 18 3.28 -4.21 -4.48
CA ARG A 18 4.68 -4.66 -4.37
C ARG A 18 5.58 -3.58 -3.82
N SER A 19 5.33 -2.33 -4.20
CA SER A 19 6.09 -1.17 -3.71
C SER A 19 5.90 -0.98 -2.21
N VAL A 20 4.70 -1.22 -1.68
CA VAL A 20 4.48 -1.21 -0.22
C VAL A 20 5.40 -2.21 0.46
N CYS A 21 5.44 -3.44 -0.02
CA CYS A 21 6.29 -4.50 0.57
C CYS A 21 7.77 -4.18 0.44
N ALA A 22 8.21 -3.70 -0.72
CA ALA A 22 9.62 -3.37 -0.97
C ALA A 22 10.10 -2.23 -0.07
N ASN A 23 9.30 -1.17 0.05
CA ASN A 23 9.65 -0.03 0.91
C ASN A 23 9.60 -0.41 2.40
N LEU A 24 8.70 -1.29 2.79
CA LEU A 24 8.65 -1.80 4.15
C LEU A 24 9.93 -2.57 4.49
N ALA A 25 10.38 -3.46 3.61
CA ALA A 25 11.63 -4.21 3.79
C ALA A 25 12.83 -3.27 3.88
N GLU A 26 12.88 -2.24 3.01
CA GLU A 26 13.95 -1.24 3.07
C GLU A 26 13.92 -0.42 4.36
N SER A 27 12.73 -0.04 4.84
CA SER A 27 12.62 0.69 6.10
C SER A 27 13.23 -0.11 7.25
N TYR A 28 12.97 -1.42 7.27
CA TYR A 28 13.50 -2.30 8.31
C TYR A 28 15.02 -2.38 8.28
N ARG A 29 15.62 -2.40 7.09
CA ARG A 29 17.08 -2.36 6.92
C ARG A 29 17.68 -1.03 7.34
N LYS A 30 16.92 0.04 7.29
CA LYS A 30 17.33 1.41 7.62
C LYS A 30 17.04 1.80 9.07
N ARG A 31 16.68 0.85 9.93
CA ARG A 31 16.35 1.10 11.35
C ARG A 31 17.41 1.86 12.11
N LYS A 32 18.66 1.69 11.75
CA LYS A 32 19.80 2.39 12.34
C LYS A 32 19.72 3.91 12.16
N TYR A 33 18.99 4.36 11.15
CA TYR A 33 18.88 5.77 10.77
C TYR A 33 17.41 6.15 10.78
N ILE A 34 16.97 6.77 11.86
CA ILE A 34 15.55 7.06 12.08
C ILE A 34 14.90 7.82 10.92
N ASN A 35 15.60 8.82 10.36
CA ASN A 35 15.04 9.59 9.26
C ASN A 35 14.83 8.76 8.01
N HIS A 36 15.73 7.84 7.71
CA HIS A 36 15.59 6.92 6.58
C HIS A 36 14.48 5.91 6.81
N PHE A 37 14.36 5.41 8.04
CA PHE A 37 13.30 4.47 8.44
C PHE A 37 11.92 5.12 8.22
N ILE A 38 11.70 6.30 8.77
CA ILE A 38 10.43 7.02 8.65
C ILE A 38 10.15 7.41 7.19
N ASN A 39 11.19 7.85 6.46
CA ASN A 39 11.03 8.23 5.06
C ASN A 39 10.53 7.05 4.21
N LYS A 40 11.10 5.87 4.39
CA LYS A 40 10.65 4.67 3.67
C LYS A 40 9.24 4.25 4.05
N LEU A 41 8.86 4.38 5.32
CA LEU A 41 7.50 4.12 5.78
C LEU A 41 6.50 5.11 5.18
N THR A 42 6.90 6.37 5.00
CA THR A 42 6.08 7.37 4.34
C THR A 42 5.82 6.98 2.88
N TYR A 43 6.81 6.44 2.17
CA TYR A 43 6.61 5.89 0.83
C TYR A 43 5.64 4.69 0.85
N CYS A 44 5.75 3.82 1.86
CA CYS A 44 4.79 2.71 2.03
C CYS A 44 3.36 3.22 2.15
N ASP A 45 3.15 4.24 2.96
CA ASP A 45 1.83 4.82 3.18
C ASP A 45 1.27 5.42 1.88
N ALA A 46 2.09 6.16 1.13
CA ALA A 46 1.70 6.74 -0.15
C ALA A 46 1.31 5.65 -1.16
N GLU A 47 2.10 4.60 -1.27
CA GLU A 47 1.83 3.49 -2.19
C GLU A 47 0.59 2.69 -1.77
N ASN A 48 0.37 2.55 -0.48
CA ASN A 48 -0.85 1.91 0.03
C ASN A 48 -2.10 2.72 -0.31
N SER A 49 -2.02 4.03 -0.21
CA SER A 49 -3.11 4.94 -0.61
C SER A 49 -3.36 4.86 -2.11
N GLU A 50 -2.30 4.79 -2.91
CA GLU A 50 -2.41 4.62 -4.37
C GLU A 50 -3.11 3.31 -4.71
N THR A 51 -2.78 2.23 -4.02
CA THR A 51 -3.45 0.93 -4.21
C THR A 51 -4.95 1.04 -3.98
N ASN A 52 -5.37 1.77 -2.94
CA ASN A 52 -6.79 2.00 -2.67
C ASN A 52 -7.48 2.76 -3.80
N VAL A 53 -6.81 3.75 -4.39
CA VAL A 53 -7.36 4.50 -5.54
C VAL A 53 -7.62 3.55 -6.71
N TRP A 54 -6.66 2.69 -7.05
CA TRP A 54 -6.83 1.73 -8.15
C TRP A 54 -7.92 0.70 -7.86
N LEU A 55 -8.10 0.30 -6.60
CA LEU A 55 -9.18 -0.59 -6.19
C LEU A 55 -10.56 0.09 -6.35
N GLU A 56 -10.68 1.36 -6.02
CA GLU A 56 -11.91 2.13 -6.20
C GLU A 56 -12.28 2.21 -7.69
N PHE A 57 -11.32 2.54 -8.55
CA PHE A 57 -11.56 2.57 -9.99
C PHE A 57 -11.99 1.21 -10.52
N SER A 58 -11.34 0.14 -10.08
CA SER A 58 -11.67 -1.23 -10.51
C SER A 58 -13.09 -1.61 -10.11
N PHE A 59 -13.54 -1.19 -8.95
CA PHE A 59 -14.90 -1.42 -8.49
C PHE A 59 -15.92 -0.60 -9.29
N GLU A 60 -15.69 0.70 -9.41
CA GLU A 60 -16.61 1.60 -10.12
C GLU A 60 -16.81 1.21 -11.59
N TRP A 61 -15.75 0.70 -12.22
CA TRP A 61 -15.79 0.28 -13.60
C TRP A 61 -16.19 -1.19 -13.79
N GLY A 62 -16.57 -1.87 -12.72
CA GLY A 62 -17.13 -3.21 -12.78
C GLY A 62 -16.13 -4.34 -12.97
N TYR A 63 -14.84 -4.11 -12.73
CA TYR A 63 -13.82 -5.14 -12.88
C TYR A 63 -13.73 -6.08 -11.69
N ILE A 64 -14.17 -5.64 -10.51
CA ILE A 64 -14.23 -6.44 -9.31
C ILE A 64 -15.61 -6.30 -8.66
N SER A 65 -16.03 -7.32 -7.94
CA SER A 65 -17.31 -7.30 -7.24
C SER A 65 -17.24 -6.38 -6.00
N ARG A 66 -18.40 -6.02 -5.49
CA ARG A 66 -18.52 -5.25 -4.26
C ARG A 66 -17.87 -5.97 -3.09
N ASP A 67 -18.06 -7.28 -2.99
CA ASP A 67 -17.51 -8.07 -1.88
C ASP A 67 -15.99 -8.13 -1.93
N ILE A 68 -15.42 -8.31 -3.12
CA ILE A 68 -13.96 -8.28 -3.30
C ILE A 68 -13.41 -6.90 -2.98
N HIS A 69 -14.06 -5.85 -3.48
CA HIS A 69 -13.63 -4.48 -3.22
C HIS A 69 -13.61 -4.18 -1.72
N LEU A 70 -14.68 -4.53 -1.02
CA LEU A 70 -14.79 -4.28 0.42
C LEU A 70 -13.73 -5.05 1.21
N ASP A 71 -13.51 -6.32 0.87
CA ASP A 71 -12.49 -7.14 1.52
C ASP A 71 -11.08 -6.55 1.36
N LEU A 72 -10.71 -6.20 0.13
CA LEU A 72 -9.39 -5.63 -0.15
C LEU A 72 -9.22 -4.25 0.48
N LYS A 73 -10.27 -3.44 0.48
CA LYS A 73 -10.25 -2.12 1.11
C LYS A 73 -9.98 -2.23 2.61
N LEU A 74 -10.66 -3.15 3.30
CA LEU A 74 -10.46 -3.38 4.74
C LEU A 74 -9.03 -3.85 5.03
N LYS A 75 -8.49 -4.74 4.22
CA LYS A 75 -7.10 -5.21 4.38
C LYS A 75 -6.11 -4.07 4.19
N ASN A 76 -6.31 -3.22 3.19
CA ASN A 76 -5.44 -2.07 2.96
C ASN A 76 -5.53 -1.03 4.07
N GLU A 77 -6.70 -0.83 4.66
CA GLU A 77 -6.86 0.05 5.81
C GLU A 77 -6.08 -0.47 7.01
N GLU A 78 -6.08 -1.78 7.24
CA GLU A 78 -5.27 -2.39 8.31
C GLU A 78 -3.78 -2.20 8.07
N VAL A 79 -3.33 -2.41 6.84
CA VAL A 79 -1.93 -2.16 6.46
C VAL A 79 -1.57 -0.71 6.71
N GLY A 80 -2.42 0.23 6.32
CA GLY A 80 -2.22 1.65 6.56
C GLY A 80 -2.08 1.99 8.04
N LYS A 81 -2.92 1.40 8.89
CA LYS A 81 -2.85 1.58 10.34
C LYS A 81 -1.53 1.07 10.90
N LEU A 82 -1.07 -0.09 10.45
CA LEU A 82 0.20 -0.67 10.89
C LEU A 82 1.38 0.21 10.48
N ILE A 83 1.38 0.71 9.24
CA ILE A 83 2.44 1.61 8.75
C ILE A 83 2.47 2.88 9.60
N ASN A 84 1.32 3.48 9.86
CA ASN A 84 1.25 4.70 10.66
C ASN A 84 1.66 4.46 12.12
N TYR A 85 1.32 3.30 12.67
CA TYR A 85 1.79 2.90 13.99
C TYR A 85 3.31 2.83 14.04
N MET A 86 3.94 2.25 13.02
CA MET A 86 5.40 2.17 12.94
C MET A 86 6.04 3.57 12.84
N ILE A 87 5.45 4.47 12.05
CA ILE A 87 5.93 5.84 11.90
C ILE A 87 5.88 6.58 13.24
N ASN A 88 4.80 6.40 13.99
CA ASN A 88 4.56 7.12 15.24
C ASN A 88 5.25 6.48 16.45
N ASN A 89 5.72 5.24 16.33
CA ASN A 89 6.35 4.50 17.42
C ASN A 89 7.63 3.79 16.94
N PRO A 90 8.58 4.52 16.34
CA PRO A 90 9.77 3.88 15.77
C PRO A 90 10.61 3.13 16.81
N GLU A 91 10.61 3.57 18.07
CA GLU A 91 11.34 2.94 19.15
C GLU A 91 10.91 1.49 19.41
N LYS A 92 9.68 1.13 19.04
CA LYS A 92 9.18 -0.25 19.20
C LYS A 92 9.72 -1.19 18.12
N PHE A 93 10.38 -0.65 17.10
CA PHE A 93 10.91 -1.42 15.98
C PHE A 93 12.45 -1.42 15.94
N GLY A 94 13.10 -1.07 17.06
CA GLY A 94 14.54 -1.09 17.17
C GLY A 94 15.25 0.15 16.62
N VAL A 95 14.52 1.24 16.56
CA VAL A 95 15.06 2.53 16.06
C VAL A 95 15.45 3.42 17.23
#